data_b20473043f04d704e94415e35688c1f1
#
_entry.id   b20473043f04d704e94415e35688c1f1
#
_cell.length_a   1.000
_cell.length_b   1.000
_cell.length_c   1.000
_cell.angle_alpha   90.00
_cell.angle_beta   90.00
_cell.angle_gamma   90.00
#
_symmetry.space_group_name_H-M   'P 1'
#
loop_
_entity.id
_entity.type
_entity.pdbx_description
1 polymer ?
#
loop_
_entity_poly.entity_id
_entity_poly.type
_entity_poly.pdbx_seq_one_letter_code
_entity_poly.pdbx_strand_id
1 'polypeptide(L)'
;MLAEISRYRENLASLGVEAERIVLFGSRARGGGGEYSDIDLLVVSDDFERMDLFERLALLGRACRGVKVAMDVIGYTERELDAKGKSSFVVGEVIEKGIEVPLVAG
;
A
#
# COMPACT_ATOMS: atom_id res chain seq x y z
N MET A 1 -6.91 -9.69 8.73
CA MET A 1 -6.12 -8.96 7.72
C MET A 1 -6.73 -7.61 7.36
N LEU A 2 -8.01 -7.55 7.07
CA LEU A 2 -8.65 -6.27 6.72
C LEU A 2 -8.61 -5.27 7.88
N ALA A 3 -8.71 -5.74 9.13
CA ALA A 3 -8.62 -4.85 10.29
C ALA A 3 -7.26 -4.15 10.36
N GLU A 4 -6.20 -4.86 10.07
CA GLU A 4 -4.84 -4.30 10.08
C GLU A 4 -4.66 -3.30 8.94
N ILE A 5 -5.20 -3.58 7.78
CA ILE A 5 -5.14 -2.66 6.65
C ILE A 5 -5.96 -1.40 6.93
N SER A 6 -7.13 -1.54 7.54
CA SER A 6 -7.96 -0.39 7.94
C SER A 6 -7.22 0.48 8.95
N ARG A 7 -6.57 -0.14 9.93
CA ARG A 7 -5.77 0.60 10.91
C ARG A 7 -4.64 1.36 10.24
N TYR A 8 -3.96 0.69 9.31
CA TYR A 8 -2.88 1.31 8.56
C TYR A 8 -3.37 2.52 7.77
N ARG A 9 -4.52 2.37 7.11
CA ARG A 9 -5.13 3.46 6.35
C ARG A 9 -5.47 4.65 7.25
N GLU A 10 -6.01 4.39 8.44
CA GLU A 10 -6.31 5.43 9.41
C GLU A 10 -5.05 6.16 9.86
N ASN A 11 -3.96 5.40 10.09
CA ASN A 11 -2.69 5.98 10.47
C ASN A 11 -2.13 6.87 9.36
N LEU A 12 -2.25 6.44 8.09
CA LEU A 12 -1.85 7.26 6.95
C LEU A 12 -2.62 8.56 6.92
N ALA A 13 -3.92 8.51 7.10
CA ALA A 13 -4.76 9.70 7.09
C ALA A 13 -4.34 10.69 8.18
N SER A 14 -4.04 10.20 9.38
CA SER A 14 -3.60 11.07 10.48
C SER A 14 -2.22 11.66 10.22
N LEU A 15 -1.45 11.08 9.33
CA LEU A 15 -0.13 11.59 8.91
C LEU A 15 -0.22 12.44 7.63
N GLY A 16 -1.42 12.71 7.15
CA GLY A 16 -1.64 13.58 6.00
C GLY A 16 -1.71 12.89 4.65
N VAL A 17 -1.83 11.56 4.64
CA VAL A 17 -1.93 10.81 3.38
C VAL A 17 -3.31 10.17 3.27
N GLU A 18 -4.09 10.63 2.31
CA GLU A 18 -5.38 10.05 1.99
C GLU A 18 -5.19 9.00 0.91
N ALA A 19 -5.34 7.74 1.27
CA ALA A 19 -5.19 6.66 0.32
C ALA A 19 -6.36 6.63 -0.64
N GLU A 20 -6.09 6.74 -1.93
CA GLU A 20 -7.12 6.67 -2.97
C GLU A 20 -7.38 5.23 -3.36
N ARG A 21 -6.31 4.41 -3.36
CA ARG A 21 -6.40 2.99 -3.63
C ARG A 21 -5.39 2.26 -2.76
N ILE A 22 -5.74 1.07 -2.33
CA ILE A 22 -4.81 0.16 -1.68
C ILE A 22 -4.92 -1.18 -2.38
N VAL A 23 -3.79 -1.71 -2.84
CA VAL A 23 -3.76 -2.98 -3.56
C VAL A 23 -2.93 -3.97 -2.76
N LEU A 24 -3.53 -5.11 -2.43
CA LEU A 24 -2.85 -6.21 -1.76
C LEU A 24 -2.18 -7.06 -2.82
N PHE A 25 -0.90 -7.36 -2.64
CA PHE A 25 -0.18 -8.20 -3.59
C PHE A 25 0.69 -9.21 -2.83
N GLY A 26 1.53 -9.93 -3.55
CA GLY A 26 2.39 -10.93 -2.95
C GLY A 26 1.67 -12.21 -2.55
N SER A 27 2.24 -12.96 -1.62
CA SER A 27 1.74 -14.29 -1.26
C SER A 27 0.33 -14.26 -0.66
N ARG A 28 0.02 -13.23 0.12
CA ARG A 28 -1.31 -13.10 0.73
C ARG A 28 -2.41 -12.90 -0.31
N ALA A 29 -2.11 -12.18 -1.39
CA ALA A 29 -3.08 -11.95 -2.46
C ALA A 29 -3.38 -13.24 -3.23
N ARG A 30 -2.41 -14.17 -3.29
CA ARG A 30 -2.57 -15.44 -3.99
C ARG A 30 -3.14 -16.55 -3.13
N GLY A 31 -3.52 -16.22 -1.89
CA GLY A 31 -4.02 -17.24 -0.97
C GLY A 31 -2.94 -18.11 -0.37
N GLY A 32 -1.67 -17.86 -0.72
CA GLY A 32 -0.54 -18.55 -0.13
C GLY A 32 -0.03 -17.82 1.11
N GLY A 33 1.00 -18.37 1.72
CA GLY A 33 1.59 -17.79 2.91
C GLY A 33 0.77 -18.07 4.16
N GLY A 34 1.45 -18.22 5.28
CA GLY A 34 0.82 -18.44 6.57
C GLY A 34 0.45 -17.14 7.25
N GLU A 35 -0.11 -17.24 8.44
CA GLU A 35 -0.52 -16.07 9.21
C GLU A 35 0.65 -15.17 9.63
N TYR A 36 1.87 -15.67 9.53
CA TYR A 36 3.07 -14.92 9.85
C TYR A 36 3.71 -14.25 8.63
N SER A 37 3.12 -14.44 7.45
CA SER A 37 3.64 -13.80 6.24
C SER A 37 3.36 -12.30 6.27
N ASP A 38 4.29 -11.51 5.74
CA ASP A 38 4.11 -10.07 5.62
C ASP A 38 2.94 -9.75 4.70
N ILE A 39 2.31 -8.62 4.97
CA ILE A 39 1.28 -8.08 4.08
C ILE A 39 1.97 -7.11 3.15
N ASP A 40 1.86 -7.36 1.85
CA ASP A 40 2.44 -6.49 0.81
C ASP A 40 1.35 -5.58 0.25
N LEU A 41 1.54 -4.27 0.42
CA LEU A 41 0.56 -3.28 -0.02
C LEU A 41 1.17 -2.26 -0.97
N LEU A 42 0.39 -1.89 -1.97
CA LEU A 42 0.64 -0.72 -2.79
C LEU A 42 -0.40 0.32 -2.40
N VAL A 43 0.06 1.49 -1.97
CA VAL A 43 -0.83 2.61 -1.64
C VAL A 43 -0.71 3.65 -2.73
N VAL A 44 -1.85 4.06 -3.27
CA VAL A 44 -1.92 5.10 -4.30
C VAL A 44 -2.52 6.35 -3.67
N SER A 45 -1.80 7.45 -3.75
CA SER A 45 -2.28 8.73 -3.24
C SER A 45 -1.56 9.88 -3.95
N ASP A 46 -2.33 10.90 -4.34
CA ASP A 46 -1.75 12.12 -4.90
C ASP A 46 -0.95 12.91 -3.86
N ASP A 47 -1.16 12.62 -2.57
CA ASP A 47 -0.40 13.26 -1.50
C ASP A 47 1.09 12.93 -1.58
N PHE A 48 1.44 11.84 -2.25
CA PHE A 48 2.84 11.47 -2.45
C PHE A 48 3.57 12.36 -3.46
N GLU A 49 2.84 13.15 -4.24
CA GLU A 49 3.45 14.02 -5.26
C GLU A 49 4.47 14.99 -4.66
N ARG A 50 4.23 15.44 -3.43
CA ARG A 50 5.08 16.41 -2.74
C ARG A 50 6.25 15.77 -2.01
N MET A 51 6.32 14.46 -2.01
CA MET A 51 7.30 13.71 -1.19
C MET A 51 8.32 13.02 -2.06
N ASP A 52 9.59 13.12 -1.67
CA ASP A 52 10.61 12.30 -2.30
C ASP A 52 10.52 10.87 -1.75
N LEU A 53 11.35 9.99 -2.25
CA LEU A 53 11.32 8.59 -1.86
C LEU A 53 11.57 8.39 -0.37
N PHE A 54 12.53 9.12 0.20
CA PHE A 54 12.83 9.02 1.63
C PHE A 54 11.67 9.46 2.49
N GLU A 55 11.02 10.55 2.11
CA GLU A 55 9.88 11.05 2.86
C GLU A 55 8.72 10.05 2.84
N ARG A 56 8.48 9.42 1.68
CA ARG A 56 7.45 8.39 1.56
C ARG A 56 7.76 7.18 2.44
N LEU A 57 8.98 6.68 2.38
CA LEU A 57 9.39 5.53 3.17
C LEU A 57 9.29 5.81 4.67
N ALA A 58 9.71 6.98 5.10
CA ALA A 58 9.62 7.36 6.50
C ALA A 58 8.18 7.45 6.98
N LEU A 59 7.30 8.04 6.17
CA LEU A 59 5.90 8.17 6.52
C LEU A 59 5.20 6.81 6.52
N LEU A 60 5.45 6.00 5.50
CA LEU A 60 4.87 4.66 5.40
C LEU A 60 5.30 3.79 6.57
N GLY A 61 6.54 3.94 7.02
CA GLY A 61 7.04 3.24 8.20
C GLY A 61 6.36 3.70 9.48
N ARG A 62 6.16 5.02 9.64
CA ARG A 62 5.47 5.55 10.82
C ARG A 62 4.01 5.10 10.89
N ALA A 63 3.38 4.91 9.75
CA ALA A 63 2.00 4.47 9.70
C ALA A 63 1.81 3.02 10.20
N CYS A 64 2.89 2.27 10.32
CA CYS A 64 2.84 0.92 10.88
C CYS A 64 2.61 0.89 12.38
N ARG A 65 2.63 2.04 13.04
CA ARG A 65 2.49 2.13 14.49
C ARG A 65 1.18 1.52 14.97
N GLY A 66 1.26 0.57 15.87
CA GLY A 66 0.09 -0.11 16.40
C GLY A 66 -0.53 -1.15 15.49
N VAL A 67 0.04 -1.35 14.32
CA VAL A 67 -0.37 -2.43 13.42
C VAL A 67 0.35 -3.70 13.85
N LYS A 68 -0.40 -4.76 14.06
CA LYS A 68 0.11 -5.99 14.68
C LYS A 68 0.69 -7.00 13.70
N VAL A 69 0.76 -6.65 12.45
CA VAL A 69 1.27 -7.52 11.38
C VAL A 69 2.35 -6.75 10.62
N ALA A 70 3.42 -7.44 10.25
CA ALA A 70 4.46 -6.83 9.43
C ALA A 70 3.91 -6.49 8.06
N MET A 71 4.22 -5.30 7.58
CA MET A 71 3.77 -4.82 6.28
C MET A 71 4.92 -4.28 5.46
N ASP A 72 4.96 -4.65 4.19
CA ASP A 72 5.83 -4.05 3.19
C ASP A 72 4.95 -3.16 2.32
N VAL A 73 5.19 -1.86 2.37
CA VAL A 73 4.32 -0.91 1.69
C VAL A 73 5.11 -0.05 0.73
N ILE A 74 4.60 0.08 -0.49
CA ILE A 74 5.13 1.02 -1.47
C ILE A 74 4.05 2.06 -1.78
N GLY A 75 4.47 3.29 -2.00
CA GLY A 75 3.55 4.40 -2.26
C GLY A 75 3.85 5.09 -3.59
N TYR A 76 2.81 5.23 -4.41
CA TYR A 76 2.89 5.92 -5.69
C TYR A 76 1.71 6.86 -5.87
N THR A 77 1.92 7.89 -6.70
CA THR A 77 0.78 8.63 -7.25
C THR A 77 0.19 7.81 -8.40
N GLU A 78 -1.03 8.13 -8.79
CA GLU A 78 -1.67 7.46 -9.92
C GLU A 78 -0.84 7.59 -11.20
N ARG A 79 -0.27 8.76 -11.43
CA ARG A 79 0.57 9.01 -12.59
C ARG A 79 1.83 8.14 -12.60
N GLU A 80 2.47 8.03 -11.44
CA GLU A 80 3.65 7.17 -11.29
C GLU A 80 3.31 5.70 -11.52
N LEU A 81 2.16 5.29 -11.02
CA LEU A 81 1.71 3.92 -11.17
C LEU A 81 1.49 3.58 -12.65
N ASP A 82 0.87 4.48 -13.38
CA ASP A 82 0.65 4.29 -14.82
C ASP A 82 1.97 4.17 -15.57
N ALA A 83 2.91 5.07 -15.27
CA ALA A 83 4.22 5.06 -15.94
C ALA A 83 5.01 3.78 -15.62
N LYS A 84 5.02 3.38 -14.35
CA LYS A 84 5.75 2.19 -13.92
C LYS A 84 5.08 0.89 -14.37
N GLY A 85 3.76 0.88 -14.48
CA GLY A 85 3.05 -0.27 -14.99
C GLY A 85 3.42 -0.62 -16.43
N LYS A 86 3.83 0.38 -17.20
CA LYS A 86 4.26 0.19 -18.58
C LYS A 86 5.73 -0.18 -18.71
N SER A 87 6.55 0.11 -17.69
CA SER A 87 8.00 -0.06 -17.79
C SER A 87 8.59 -1.05 -16.79
N SER A 88 7.83 -1.44 -15.77
CA SER A 88 8.30 -2.35 -14.72
C SER A 88 7.49 -3.63 -14.73
N PHE A 89 8.17 -4.76 -14.88
CA PHE A 89 7.52 -6.07 -14.81
C PHE A 89 6.86 -6.28 -13.45
N VAL A 90 7.55 -5.91 -12.37
CA VAL A 90 7.05 -6.12 -11.01
C VAL A 90 5.78 -5.30 -10.76
N VAL A 91 5.80 -4.03 -11.10
CA VAL A 91 4.63 -3.16 -10.91
C VAL A 91 3.48 -3.61 -11.81
N GLY A 92 3.76 -4.02 -13.03
CA GLY A 92 2.76 -4.57 -13.93
C GLY A 92 2.07 -5.79 -13.35
N GLU A 93 2.84 -6.69 -12.71
CA GLU A 93 2.32 -7.86 -12.03
C GLU A 93 1.39 -7.46 -10.87
N VAL A 94 1.78 -6.46 -10.10
CA VAL A 94 0.96 -5.97 -8.98
C VAL A 94 -0.37 -5.43 -9.49
N ILE A 95 -0.35 -4.65 -10.55
CA ILE A 95 -1.58 -4.09 -11.14
C ILE A 95 -2.48 -5.19 -11.66
N GLU A 96 -1.91 -6.17 -12.34
CA GLU A 96 -2.68 -7.23 -12.98
C GLU A 96 -3.20 -8.27 -12.00
N LYS A 97 -2.39 -8.66 -11.03
CA LYS A 97 -2.69 -9.78 -10.12
C LYS A 97 -3.01 -9.37 -8.70
N GLY A 98 -2.85 -8.10 -8.36
CA GLY A 98 -3.16 -7.61 -7.04
C GLY A 98 -4.66 -7.57 -6.78
N ILE A 99 -5.02 -7.58 -5.52
CA ILE A 99 -6.42 -7.48 -5.09
C ILE A 99 -6.64 -6.10 -4.53
N GLU A 100 -7.56 -5.36 -5.14
CA GLU A 100 -7.90 -4.02 -4.66
C GLU A 100 -8.69 -4.14 -3.36
N VAL A 101 -8.22 -3.44 -2.34
CA VAL A 101 -8.88 -3.46 -1.02
C VAL A 101 -10.00 -2.43 -1.04
N PRO A 102 -11.23 -2.82 -0.69
CA PRO A 102 -12.32 -1.85 -0.63
C PRO A 102 -12.02 -0.78 0.43
N LEU A 103 -12.14 0.48 0.04
CA LEU A 103 -11.96 1.60 0.96
C LEU A 103 -13.33 2.10 1.35
N VAL A 104 -13.79 1.65 2.50
CA VAL A 104 -15.10 2.04 3.01
C VAL A 104 -14.95 3.37 3.72
N ALA A 105 -15.71 4.37 3.27
CA ALA A 105 -15.78 5.66 3.94
C ALA A 105 -16.58 5.49 5.23
N GLY A 106 -16.02 5.92 6.33
CA GLY A 106 -16.84 5.82 7.54
C GLY A 106 -16.11 5.82 8.77
#